data_e4d935c48d620fb6f10e4a99367da0ae
#
_entry.id   e4d935c48d620fb6f10e4a99367da0ae
#
_cell.length_a   1.000
_cell.length_b   1.000
_cell.length_c   1.000
_cell.angle_alpha   90.00
_cell.angle_beta   90.00
_cell.angle_gamma   90.00
#
_symmetry.space_group_name_H-M   'P 1'
#
loop_
_entity.id
_entity.type
_entity.pdbx_description
1 polymer ?
#
loop_
_entity_poly.entity_id
_entity_poly.type
_entity_poly.pdbx_seq_one_letter_code
_entity_poly.pdbx_strand_id
1 'polypeptide(L)'
;MLKINAKLGGTNFGFDVLLRDSYIKPRTMIMGADVTHPGAGSTNVPSFAAVTASYDEDFFRYHMNWRVQPPREEIIADLKEMTKEHLLYYYNHSEKEKPNQKRPQYIVFYRDGVSDTQFAEVKRKELAAIQEACKEVAKQYKWEEDFKPIITFLVVQKRNHARFFPVCPNNKTPAGVDPKQGNVKSGFVVDTIITHPWQIDFFLVSQNAGKGTACPARYRLLFDGGIKINELEIKRMTFYLCFLYARCNQSVSYPAPTYYAHLAAARVKLYCNNKFDDIDTSAGRDKEEIYRDWKAATDRVNDETVKNMKTFIDNNPMYYV
;
A
#
# COMPACT_ATOMS: atom_id res chain seq x y z
N MET A 1 -22.09 -9.60 -4.39
CA MET A 1 -22.01 -10.17 -3.02
C MET A 1 -20.68 -9.91 -2.35
N LEU A 2 -19.52 -10.28 -2.90
CA LEU A 2 -18.18 -10.11 -2.28
C LEU A 2 -17.92 -8.70 -1.72
N LYS A 3 -18.19 -7.66 -2.53
CA LYS A 3 -18.00 -6.26 -2.13
C LYS A 3 -18.87 -5.86 -0.93
N ILE A 4 -20.12 -6.32 -0.88
CA ILE A 4 -21.04 -5.99 0.22
C ILE A 4 -20.58 -6.68 1.50
N ASN A 5 -20.25 -7.96 1.43
CA ASN A 5 -19.76 -8.71 2.58
C ASN A 5 -18.49 -8.08 3.17
N ALA A 6 -17.50 -7.71 2.32
CA ALA A 6 -16.30 -7.04 2.77
C ALA A 6 -16.58 -5.71 3.47
N LYS A 7 -17.50 -4.88 2.93
CA LYS A 7 -17.91 -3.61 3.55
C LYS A 7 -18.56 -3.79 4.92
N LEU A 8 -19.23 -4.92 5.14
CA LEU A 8 -19.85 -5.28 6.41
C LEU A 8 -18.86 -5.98 7.37
N GLY A 9 -17.57 -6.02 7.03
CA GLY A 9 -16.53 -6.62 7.87
C GLY A 9 -16.40 -8.14 7.74
N GLY A 10 -17.14 -8.77 6.81
CA GLY A 10 -17.05 -10.21 6.55
C GLY A 10 -15.84 -10.58 5.72
N THR A 11 -15.30 -11.79 5.94
CA THR A 11 -14.24 -12.40 5.14
C THR A 11 -14.85 -13.23 4.01
N ASN A 12 -14.45 -12.98 2.77
CA ASN A 12 -15.00 -13.67 1.60
C ASN A 12 -14.31 -15.01 1.33
N PHE A 13 -13.02 -15.05 1.58
CA PHE A 13 -12.14 -16.20 1.40
C PHE A 13 -10.87 -15.98 2.21
N GLY A 14 -10.18 -17.03 2.50
CA GLY A 14 -8.89 -17.01 3.17
C GLY A 14 -8.06 -18.18 2.64
N PHE A 15 -6.83 -18.24 3.06
CA PHE A 15 -5.97 -19.37 2.78
C PHE A 15 -5.90 -20.30 3.97
N ASP A 16 -5.54 -21.54 3.69
CA ASP A 16 -5.17 -22.49 4.73
C ASP A 16 -4.07 -21.91 5.63
N VAL A 17 -4.19 -22.12 6.94
CA VAL A 17 -3.29 -21.53 7.95
C VAL A 17 -1.83 -21.94 7.70
N LEU A 18 -1.57 -23.20 7.35
CA LEU A 18 -0.22 -23.68 7.08
C LEU A 18 0.38 -23.00 5.84
N LEU A 19 -0.44 -22.82 4.80
CA LEU A 19 -0.01 -22.10 3.60
C LEU A 19 0.26 -20.64 3.90
N ARG A 20 -0.62 -19.97 4.62
CA ARG A 20 -0.45 -18.57 5.05
C ARG A 20 0.85 -18.37 5.83
N ASP A 21 1.07 -19.17 6.87
CA ASP A 21 2.21 -19.06 7.76
C ASP A 21 3.54 -19.43 7.09
N SER A 22 3.48 -20.16 5.97
CA SER A 22 4.66 -20.42 5.13
C SER A 22 5.11 -19.21 4.31
N TYR A 23 4.22 -18.21 4.09
CA TYR A 23 4.52 -17.03 3.28
C TYR A 23 4.60 -15.74 4.11
N ILE A 24 3.78 -15.62 5.13
CA ILE A 24 3.72 -14.42 5.97
C ILE A 24 3.85 -14.82 7.43
N LYS A 25 4.84 -14.26 8.12
CA LYS A 25 5.06 -14.55 9.53
C LYS A 25 3.86 -14.11 10.37
N PRO A 26 3.50 -14.87 11.43
CA PRO A 26 2.48 -14.43 12.37
C PRO A 26 2.81 -13.06 12.96
N ARG A 27 1.79 -12.31 13.37
CA ARG A 27 1.93 -10.95 13.92
C ARG A 27 2.58 -9.96 12.95
N THR A 28 2.33 -10.13 11.67
CA THR A 28 2.70 -9.16 10.63
C THR A 28 1.56 -8.18 10.43
N MET A 29 1.85 -6.89 10.37
CA MET A 29 0.96 -5.86 9.86
C MET A 29 1.39 -5.53 8.43
N ILE A 30 0.51 -5.82 7.47
CA ILE A 30 0.73 -5.48 6.06
C ILE A 30 0.13 -4.11 5.81
N MET A 31 0.95 -3.18 5.31
CA MET A 31 0.51 -1.82 4.99
C MET A 31 0.63 -1.56 3.50
N GLY A 32 -0.29 -0.77 2.97
CA GLY A 32 -0.23 -0.25 1.61
C GLY A 32 -0.45 1.26 1.60
N ALA A 33 0.26 1.98 0.76
CA ALA A 33 0.10 3.43 0.63
C ALA A 33 0.12 3.87 -0.83
N ASP A 34 -0.71 4.87 -1.14
CA ASP A 34 -0.78 5.51 -2.44
C ASP A 34 -1.08 7.00 -2.28
N VAL A 35 -0.56 7.82 -3.19
CA VAL A 35 -0.87 9.24 -3.28
C VAL A 35 -1.50 9.53 -4.63
N THR A 36 -2.72 10.07 -4.61
CA THR A 36 -3.42 10.48 -5.81
C THR A 36 -3.25 11.97 -6.06
N HIS A 37 -2.72 12.31 -7.21
CA HIS A 37 -2.49 13.70 -7.61
C HIS A 37 -3.62 14.27 -8.48
N PRO A 38 -3.75 15.61 -8.52
CA PRO A 38 -4.64 16.27 -9.47
C PRO A 38 -4.20 16.00 -10.91
N GLY A 39 -5.18 15.95 -11.82
CA GLY A 39 -4.91 15.82 -13.25
C GLY A 39 -4.13 17.00 -13.83
N ALA A 40 -3.57 16.82 -15.02
CA ALA A 40 -2.93 17.91 -15.73
C ALA A 40 -3.95 19.04 -15.98
N GLY A 41 -3.59 20.28 -15.64
CA GLY A 41 -4.47 21.46 -15.79
C GLY A 41 -5.43 21.71 -14.61
N SER A 42 -5.52 20.85 -13.63
CA SER A 42 -6.26 21.11 -12.38
C SER A 42 -5.45 22.04 -11.49
N THR A 43 -5.99 23.20 -11.14
CA THR A 43 -5.29 24.23 -10.32
C THR A 43 -5.65 24.14 -8.84
N ASN A 44 -6.93 23.87 -8.51
CA ASN A 44 -7.43 23.93 -7.13
C ASN A 44 -7.80 22.54 -6.58
N VAL A 45 -6.98 21.55 -6.83
CA VAL A 45 -7.15 20.19 -6.31
C VAL A 45 -5.88 19.75 -5.58
N PRO A 46 -5.98 19.37 -4.31
CA PRO A 46 -4.84 18.86 -3.55
C PRO A 46 -4.44 17.45 -3.97
N SER A 47 -3.35 16.95 -3.40
CA SER A 47 -3.01 15.54 -3.41
C SER A 47 -3.66 14.83 -2.22
N PHE A 48 -4.03 13.56 -2.40
CA PHE A 48 -4.67 12.73 -1.38
C PHE A 48 -3.79 11.53 -1.09
N ALA A 49 -3.21 11.50 0.10
CA ALA A 49 -2.46 10.36 0.61
C ALA A 49 -3.40 9.43 1.36
N ALA A 50 -3.35 8.14 1.09
CA ALA A 50 -4.07 7.12 1.83
C ALA A 50 -3.15 5.98 2.21
N VAL A 51 -3.33 5.49 3.43
CA VAL A 51 -2.62 4.34 3.97
C VAL A 51 -3.66 3.33 4.45
N THR A 52 -3.41 2.07 4.17
CA THR A 52 -4.20 0.94 4.66
C THR A 52 -3.32 -0.02 5.42
N ALA A 53 -3.84 -0.65 6.46
CA ALA A 53 -3.11 -1.63 7.25
C ALA A 53 -4.00 -2.81 7.65
N SER A 54 -3.49 -4.03 7.51
CA SER A 54 -4.20 -5.23 7.95
C SER A 54 -4.25 -5.27 9.47
N TYR A 55 -5.35 -5.79 10.02
CA TYR A 55 -5.52 -5.95 11.46
C TYR A 55 -5.98 -7.36 11.87
N ASP A 56 -6.23 -8.22 10.89
CA ASP A 56 -6.59 -9.63 11.09
C ASP A 56 -5.43 -10.58 10.74
N GLU A 57 -5.52 -11.82 11.20
CA GLU A 57 -4.50 -12.84 10.96
C GLU A 57 -4.50 -13.38 9.53
N ASP A 58 -5.63 -13.23 8.82
CA ASP A 58 -5.78 -13.68 7.44
C ASP A 58 -5.36 -12.64 6.41
N PHE A 59 -4.97 -11.44 6.85
CA PHE A 59 -4.57 -10.31 5.99
C PHE A 59 -5.63 -9.91 4.97
N PHE A 60 -6.90 -10.11 5.33
CA PHE A 60 -8.04 -9.83 4.49
C PHE A 60 -8.71 -8.49 4.84
N ARG A 61 -8.76 -8.16 6.13
CA ARG A 61 -9.40 -6.95 6.65
C ARG A 61 -8.38 -5.84 6.86
N TYR A 62 -8.69 -4.66 6.35
CA TYR A 62 -7.80 -3.50 6.37
C TYR A 62 -8.50 -2.29 6.95
N HIS A 63 -7.91 -1.68 7.96
CA HIS A 63 -8.22 -0.33 8.39
C HIS A 63 -7.57 0.67 7.43
N MET A 64 -8.22 1.81 7.16
CA MET A 64 -7.69 2.87 6.32
C MET A 64 -7.65 4.19 7.06
N ASN A 65 -6.66 5.00 6.76
CA ASN A 65 -6.67 6.41 7.06
C ASN A 65 -6.15 7.22 5.87
N TRP A 66 -6.32 8.52 5.93
CA TRP A 66 -5.96 9.40 4.84
C TRP A 66 -5.59 10.79 5.31
N ARG A 67 -4.85 11.51 4.46
CA ARG A 67 -4.54 12.93 4.64
C ARG A 67 -4.61 13.65 3.29
N VAL A 68 -4.95 14.92 3.38
CA VAL A 68 -4.85 15.84 2.25
C VAL A 68 -3.51 16.56 2.38
N GLN A 69 -2.80 16.73 1.26
CA GLN A 69 -1.51 17.39 1.22
C GLN A 69 -1.41 18.31 -0.01
N PRO A 70 -0.45 19.24 -0.05
CA PRO A 70 -0.28 20.14 -1.18
C PRO A 70 -0.23 19.42 -2.52
N PRO A 71 -0.67 20.06 -3.62
CA PRO A 71 -0.70 19.43 -4.94
C PRO A 71 0.67 18.93 -5.38
N ARG A 72 0.71 17.71 -5.94
CA ARG A 72 1.92 17.08 -6.51
C ARG A 72 3.02 16.77 -5.49
N GLU A 73 2.74 16.82 -4.22
CA GLU A 73 3.63 16.29 -3.20
C GLU A 73 3.48 14.77 -3.12
N GLU A 74 4.55 14.04 -3.52
CA GLU A 74 4.53 12.57 -3.55
C GLU A 74 4.83 11.97 -2.18
N ILE A 75 5.71 12.59 -1.39
CA ILE A 75 6.03 12.12 -0.04
C ILE A 75 4.80 12.26 0.86
N ILE A 76 4.47 11.22 1.60
CA ILE A 76 3.36 11.25 2.55
C ILE A 76 3.80 12.04 3.80
N ALA A 77 3.35 13.29 3.88
CA ALA A 77 3.82 14.24 4.89
C ALA A 77 3.49 13.80 6.32
N ASP A 78 2.31 13.21 6.54
CA ASP A 78 1.80 12.85 7.87
C ASP A 78 1.86 11.34 8.15
N LEU A 79 2.76 10.61 7.46
CA LEU A 79 2.86 9.15 7.57
C LEU A 79 3.12 8.68 9.01
N LYS A 80 3.80 9.48 9.82
CA LYS A 80 4.06 9.16 11.22
C LYS A 80 2.74 9.01 12.00
N GLU A 81 1.87 10.03 11.96
CA GLU A 81 0.60 9.99 12.68
C GLU A 81 -0.35 8.93 12.09
N MET A 82 -0.37 8.79 10.76
CA MET A 82 -1.13 7.73 10.09
C MET A 82 -0.68 6.33 10.56
N THR A 83 0.61 6.10 10.69
CA THR A 83 1.15 4.82 11.19
C THR A 83 0.81 4.59 12.66
N LYS A 84 0.85 5.63 13.51
CA LYS A 84 0.44 5.52 14.91
C LYS A 84 -1.03 5.08 15.03
N GLU A 85 -1.92 5.69 14.25
CA GLU A 85 -3.33 5.30 14.21
C GLU A 85 -3.51 3.82 13.83
N HIS A 86 -2.78 3.34 12.83
CA HIS A 86 -2.82 1.93 12.42
C HIS A 86 -2.27 0.97 13.46
N LEU A 87 -1.18 1.32 14.15
CA LEU A 87 -0.62 0.52 15.23
C LEU A 87 -1.59 0.37 16.38
N LEU A 88 -2.29 1.46 16.75
CA LEU A 88 -3.30 1.44 17.80
C LEU A 88 -4.55 0.66 17.37
N TYR A 89 -4.96 0.81 16.12
CA TYR A 89 -6.07 0.04 15.58
C TYR A 89 -5.77 -1.46 15.60
N TYR A 90 -4.58 -1.85 15.12
CA TYR A 90 -4.10 -3.23 15.16
C TYR A 90 -4.12 -3.79 16.60
N TYR A 91 -3.56 -3.04 17.56
CA TYR A 91 -3.52 -3.45 18.95
C TYR A 91 -4.91 -3.66 19.56
N ASN A 92 -5.84 -2.74 19.30
CA ASN A 92 -7.18 -2.78 19.87
C ASN A 92 -8.08 -3.87 19.27
N HIS A 93 -7.82 -4.25 18.01
CA HIS A 93 -8.63 -5.25 17.28
C HIS A 93 -7.95 -6.61 17.18
N SER A 94 -6.80 -6.80 17.80
CA SER A 94 -6.13 -8.11 17.84
C SER A 94 -6.93 -9.09 18.72
N GLU A 95 -7.19 -10.26 18.16
CA GLU A 95 -7.88 -11.37 18.86
C GLU A 95 -7.01 -12.05 19.93
N LYS A 96 -5.73 -11.68 20.04
CA LYS A 96 -4.82 -12.24 21.04
C LYS A 96 -5.15 -11.73 22.45
N GLU A 97 -5.06 -12.60 23.44
CA GLU A 97 -5.36 -12.25 24.84
C GLU A 97 -4.22 -11.46 25.50
N LYS A 98 -2.98 -11.89 25.25
CA LYS A 98 -1.80 -11.29 25.91
C LYS A 98 -1.39 -9.98 25.25
N PRO A 99 -1.19 -8.88 26.00
CA PRO A 99 -0.85 -7.56 25.47
C PRO A 99 0.38 -7.56 24.54
N ASN A 100 1.41 -8.33 24.86
CA ASN A 100 2.61 -8.43 24.03
C ASN A 100 2.37 -9.16 22.69
N GLN A 101 1.34 -10.00 22.60
CA GLN A 101 0.94 -10.68 21.37
C GLN A 101 0.03 -9.82 20.48
N LYS A 102 -0.61 -8.79 21.05
CA LYS A 102 -1.44 -7.83 20.31
C LYS A 102 -0.63 -6.84 19.47
N ARG A 103 0.68 -6.81 19.57
CA ARG A 103 1.55 -5.88 18.86
C ARG A 103 2.12 -6.54 17.62
N PRO A 104 2.23 -5.84 16.51
CA PRO A 104 2.89 -6.39 15.33
C PRO A 104 4.39 -6.58 15.62
N GLN A 105 4.91 -7.73 15.22
CA GLN A 105 6.36 -8.02 15.26
C GLN A 105 7.04 -7.61 13.95
N TYR A 106 6.25 -7.63 12.88
CA TYR A 106 6.69 -7.34 11.54
C TYR A 106 5.76 -6.32 10.91
N ILE A 107 6.34 -5.38 10.16
CA ILE A 107 5.61 -4.41 9.34
C ILE A 107 6.13 -4.57 7.90
N VAL A 108 5.23 -4.89 6.99
CA VAL A 108 5.55 -4.93 5.57
C VAL A 108 4.81 -3.78 4.89
N PHE A 109 5.55 -2.82 4.35
CA PHE A 109 5.01 -1.61 3.76
C PHE A 109 5.19 -1.61 2.25
N TYR A 110 4.09 -1.58 1.51
CA TYR A 110 4.03 -1.46 0.06
C TYR A 110 3.65 -0.04 -0.33
N ARG A 111 4.53 0.68 -1.04
CA ARG A 111 4.35 2.07 -1.47
C ARG A 111 4.19 2.15 -2.99
N ASP A 112 2.99 2.52 -3.47
CA ASP A 112 2.73 2.74 -4.89
C ASP A 112 3.05 4.19 -5.32
N GLY A 113 3.32 4.39 -6.59
CA GLY A 113 3.43 5.70 -7.22
C GLY A 113 4.83 6.33 -7.25
N VAL A 114 5.80 5.77 -6.57
CA VAL A 114 7.16 6.34 -6.44
C VAL A 114 8.03 6.02 -7.65
N SER A 115 8.68 7.03 -8.22
CA SER A 115 9.67 6.88 -9.28
C SER A 115 11.05 6.51 -8.75
N ASP A 116 11.90 5.92 -9.61
CA ASP A 116 13.27 5.49 -9.24
C ASP A 116 14.11 6.64 -8.65
N THR A 117 13.92 7.86 -9.15
CA THR A 117 14.62 9.07 -8.67
C THR A 117 14.23 9.50 -7.26
N GLN A 118 13.06 9.08 -6.79
CA GLN A 118 12.52 9.43 -5.47
C GLN A 118 12.84 8.38 -4.40
N PHE A 119 13.38 7.21 -4.75
CA PHE A 119 13.60 6.12 -3.79
C PHE A 119 14.43 6.53 -2.57
N ALA A 120 15.49 7.28 -2.77
CA ALA A 120 16.36 7.72 -1.68
C ALA A 120 15.61 8.65 -0.71
N GLU A 121 14.81 9.56 -1.23
CA GLU A 121 14.04 10.50 -0.42
C GLU A 121 12.89 9.81 0.32
N VAL A 122 12.12 8.96 -0.37
CA VAL A 122 11.07 8.15 0.24
C VAL A 122 11.63 7.28 1.35
N LYS A 123 12.73 6.55 1.10
CA LYS A 123 13.40 5.78 2.15
C LYS A 123 13.78 6.65 3.33
N ARG A 124 14.39 7.80 3.11
CA ARG A 124 14.85 8.68 4.18
C ARG A 124 13.71 9.25 5.02
N LYS A 125 12.62 9.71 4.38
CA LYS A 125 11.50 10.39 5.05
C LYS A 125 10.45 9.41 5.56
N GLU A 126 9.94 8.54 4.70
CA GLU A 126 8.80 7.67 5.03
C GLU A 126 9.20 6.51 5.96
N LEU A 127 10.37 5.88 5.74
CA LEU A 127 10.86 4.87 6.67
C LEU A 127 11.15 5.45 8.06
N ALA A 128 11.75 6.63 8.13
CA ALA A 128 12.00 7.31 9.39
C ALA A 128 10.68 7.63 10.12
N ALA A 129 9.65 8.07 9.39
CA ALA A 129 8.32 8.34 9.95
C ALA A 129 7.67 7.09 10.56
N ILE A 130 7.75 5.94 9.88
CA ILE A 130 7.25 4.66 10.41
C ILE A 130 8.03 4.24 11.67
N GLN A 131 9.35 4.35 11.67
CA GLN A 131 10.20 4.01 12.81
C GLN A 131 9.92 4.92 14.02
N GLU A 132 9.73 6.21 13.79
CA GLU A 132 9.41 7.18 14.82
C GLU A 132 8.01 6.93 15.41
N ALA A 133 7.01 6.63 14.57
CA ALA A 133 5.68 6.23 15.00
C ALA A 133 5.72 5.04 15.98
N CYS A 134 6.51 4.01 15.65
CA CYS A 134 6.68 2.85 16.51
C CYS A 134 7.27 3.22 17.89
N LYS A 135 8.29 4.10 17.91
CA LYS A 135 8.91 4.57 19.15
C LYS A 135 7.95 5.40 20.01
N GLU A 136 7.22 6.33 19.38
CA GLU A 136 6.27 7.18 20.08
C GLU A 136 5.09 6.38 20.68
N VAL A 137 4.53 5.44 19.93
CA VAL A 137 3.45 4.57 20.42
C VAL A 137 3.96 3.71 21.58
N ALA A 138 5.15 3.12 21.47
CA ALA A 138 5.76 2.35 22.53
C ALA A 138 5.90 3.15 23.84
N LYS A 139 6.35 4.39 23.75
CA LYS A 139 6.50 5.31 24.88
C LYS A 139 5.15 5.71 25.48
N GLN A 140 4.21 6.14 24.63
CA GLN A 140 2.91 6.67 25.03
C GLN A 140 2.05 5.60 25.74
N TYR A 141 2.06 4.37 25.25
CA TYR A 141 1.22 3.28 25.74
C TYR A 141 1.98 2.32 26.65
N LYS A 142 3.18 2.69 27.11
CA LYS A 142 4.03 1.89 27.98
C LYS A 142 4.21 0.45 27.46
N TRP A 143 4.34 0.33 26.15
CA TRP A 143 4.81 -0.91 25.57
C TRP A 143 6.26 -1.11 25.99
N GLU A 144 6.69 -2.37 26.06
CA GLU A 144 8.06 -2.67 26.49
C GLU A 144 9.07 -1.82 25.72
N GLU A 145 10.15 -1.38 26.36
CA GLU A 145 11.20 -0.54 25.75
C GLU A 145 11.77 -1.12 24.45
N ASP A 146 11.58 -2.44 24.26
CA ASP A 146 12.04 -3.22 23.11
C ASP A 146 11.04 -3.32 21.94
N PHE A 147 9.91 -2.60 21.96
CA PHE A 147 9.00 -2.62 20.79
C PHE A 147 9.69 -1.99 19.59
N LYS A 148 10.37 -2.82 18.81
CA LYS A 148 11.02 -2.48 17.55
C LYS A 148 10.59 -3.48 16.49
N PRO A 149 9.43 -3.27 15.84
CA PRO A 149 9.00 -4.17 14.79
C PRO A 149 10.01 -4.16 13.65
N ILE A 150 10.21 -5.32 13.05
CA ILE A 150 11.08 -5.47 11.90
C ILE A 150 10.31 -4.96 10.68
N ILE A 151 10.85 -3.94 10.00
CA ILE A 151 10.19 -3.28 8.89
C ILE A 151 10.77 -3.77 7.56
N THR A 152 9.91 -4.16 6.64
CA THR A 152 10.26 -4.41 5.23
C THR A 152 9.55 -3.37 4.38
N PHE A 153 10.30 -2.59 3.61
CA PHE A 153 9.76 -1.52 2.79
C PHE A 153 9.96 -1.80 1.31
N LEU A 154 8.85 -2.00 0.58
CA LEU A 154 8.83 -2.23 -0.86
C LEU A 154 8.15 -1.08 -1.59
N VAL A 155 8.69 -0.69 -2.74
CA VAL A 155 7.98 0.15 -3.72
C VAL A 155 7.33 -0.73 -4.76
N VAL A 156 6.12 -0.35 -5.16
CA VAL A 156 5.33 -0.99 -6.22
C VAL A 156 5.19 -0.03 -7.39
N GLN A 157 5.62 -0.45 -8.57
CA GLN A 157 5.49 0.33 -9.81
C GLN A 157 4.61 -0.43 -10.80
N LYS A 158 3.31 -0.12 -10.78
CA LYS A 158 2.33 -0.74 -11.68
C LYS A 158 2.37 -0.17 -13.10
N ARG A 159 2.80 1.09 -13.24
CA ARG A 159 2.92 1.78 -14.54
C ARG A 159 4.33 1.65 -15.07
N ASN A 160 4.58 0.59 -15.84
CA ASN A 160 5.86 0.35 -16.52
C ASN A 160 5.63 -0.14 -17.94
N HIS A 161 6.66 -0.05 -18.78
CA HIS A 161 6.60 -0.45 -20.19
C HIS A 161 7.11 -1.88 -20.45
N ALA A 162 7.55 -2.61 -19.40
CA ALA A 162 8.01 -3.98 -19.58
C ALA A 162 6.86 -4.89 -20.03
N ARG A 163 7.14 -5.73 -21.00
CA ARG A 163 6.24 -6.79 -21.48
C ARG A 163 7.06 -8.03 -21.73
N PHE A 164 6.53 -9.19 -21.32
CA PHE A 164 7.20 -10.47 -21.43
C PHE A 164 6.46 -11.36 -22.40
N PHE A 165 7.21 -11.87 -23.37
CA PHE A 165 6.68 -12.75 -24.41
C PHE A 165 7.38 -14.09 -24.31
N PRO A 166 6.61 -15.20 -24.26
CA PRO A 166 7.19 -16.52 -24.26
C PRO A 166 7.84 -16.81 -25.61
N VAL A 167 9.03 -17.41 -25.59
CA VAL A 167 9.62 -18.01 -26.79
C VAL A 167 9.11 -19.43 -26.92
N CYS A 168 8.43 -19.73 -28.02
CA CYS A 168 7.85 -21.05 -28.28
C CYS A 168 8.74 -21.80 -29.31
N PRO A 169 9.78 -22.52 -28.89
CA PRO A 169 10.59 -23.30 -29.81
C PRO A 169 9.77 -24.44 -30.41
N ASN A 170 9.89 -24.65 -31.72
CA ASN A 170 9.22 -25.72 -32.44
C ASN A 170 7.69 -25.74 -32.34
N ASN A 171 7.04 -24.56 -32.24
CA ASN A 171 5.57 -24.40 -32.15
C ASN A 171 4.92 -25.15 -30.97
N LYS A 172 5.70 -25.56 -29.97
CA LYS A 172 5.18 -26.13 -28.73
C LYS A 172 5.01 -25.04 -27.67
N THR A 173 3.84 -24.94 -27.05
CA THR A 173 3.60 -24.02 -25.95
C THR A 173 4.44 -24.43 -24.74
N PRO A 174 5.40 -23.59 -24.27
CA PRO A 174 6.23 -23.93 -23.11
C PRO A 174 5.38 -24.02 -21.82
N ALA A 175 5.89 -24.76 -20.84
CA ALA A 175 5.32 -24.70 -19.48
C ALA A 175 5.35 -23.25 -18.98
N GLY A 176 4.25 -22.77 -18.38
CA GLY A 176 4.16 -21.37 -17.90
C GLY A 176 3.61 -20.38 -18.92
N VAL A 177 3.15 -20.82 -20.08
CA VAL A 177 2.41 -20.02 -21.07
C VAL A 177 0.92 -20.37 -21.02
N ASP A 178 0.07 -19.35 -21.12
CA ASP A 178 -1.37 -19.55 -21.32
C ASP A 178 -1.61 -20.04 -22.77
N PRO A 179 -2.10 -21.27 -22.97
CA PRO A 179 -2.28 -21.83 -24.31
C PRO A 179 -3.36 -21.11 -25.13
N LYS A 180 -4.26 -20.35 -24.48
CA LYS A 180 -5.35 -19.65 -25.17
C LYS A 180 -4.94 -18.28 -25.66
N GLN A 181 -4.07 -17.60 -24.92
CA GLN A 181 -3.70 -16.20 -25.20
C GLN A 181 -2.24 -16.01 -25.58
N GLY A 182 -1.39 -17.01 -25.42
CA GLY A 182 0.05 -16.89 -25.65
C GLY A 182 0.77 -15.99 -24.64
N ASN A 183 0.11 -15.60 -23.55
CA ASN A 183 0.69 -14.81 -22.48
C ASN A 183 1.44 -15.70 -21.48
N VAL A 184 2.37 -15.08 -20.71
CA VAL A 184 2.91 -15.73 -19.52
C VAL A 184 1.79 -15.92 -18.48
N LYS A 185 1.84 -17.01 -17.71
CA LYS A 185 0.85 -17.32 -16.69
C LYS A 185 1.02 -16.45 -15.44
N SER A 186 -0.05 -16.32 -14.68
CA SER A 186 -0.04 -15.77 -13.33
C SER A 186 1.03 -16.46 -12.47
N GLY A 187 1.80 -15.67 -11.73
CA GLY A 187 2.97 -16.10 -10.96
C GLY A 187 4.29 -16.05 -11.72
N PHE A 188 4.31 -15.59 -12.97
CA PHE A 188 5.55 -15.40 -13.72
C PHE A 188 6.37 -14.25 -13.14
N VAL A 189 7.67 -14.51 -12.88
CA VAL A 189 8.60 -13.56 -12.27
C VAL A 189 9.83 -13.38 -13.17
N VAL A 190 10.30 -12.14 -13.28
CA VAL A 190 11.60 -11.79 -13.84
C VAL A 190 12.39 -11.01 -12.81
N ASP A 191 13.53 -11.53 -12.39
CA ASP A 191 14.35 -11.03 -11.30
C ASP A 191 15.85 -10.93 -11.65
N THR A 192 16.18 -11.12 -12.92
CA THR A 192 17.56 -11.07 -13.42
C THR A 192 17.63 -10.32 -14.73
N ILE A 193 18.83 -9.94 -15.14
CA ILE A 193 19.21 -9.29 -16.42
C ILE A 193 18.67 -7.85 -16.54
N ILE A 194 17.36 -7.66 -16.47
CA ILE A 194 16.71 -6.34 -16.63
C ILE A 194 16.36 -5.69 -15.28
N THR A 195 16.68 -6.34 -14.19
CA THR A 195 16.47 -5.88 -12.82
C THR A 195 17.79 -5.44 -12.20
N HIS A 196 17.74 -4.85 -11.02
CA HIS A 196 18.95 -4.35 -10.37
C HIS A 196 19.84 -5.51 -9.90
N PRO A 197 21.16 -5.51 -10.20
CA PRO A 197 22.02 -6.66 -9.97
C PRO A 197 22.33 -6.95 -8.49
N TRP A 198 22.19 -5.94 -7.60
CA TRP A 198 22.61 -6.04 -6.19
C TRP A 198 21.48 -5.84 -5.17
N GLN A 199 20.28 -5.61 -5.63
CA GLN A 199 19.15 -5.35 -4.73
C GLN A 199 17.96 -6.16 -5.19
N ILE A 200 17.08 -6.53 -4.27
CA ILE A 200 15.86 -7.23 -4.61
C ILE A 200 14.97 -6.30 -5.44
N ASP A 201 14.87 -6.63 -6.69
CA ASP A 201 14.15 -5.93 -7.75
C ASP A 201 13.58 -6.96 -8.70
N PHE A 202 12.29 -7.03 -8.86
CA PHE A 202 11.64 -8.03 -9.69
C PHE A 202 10.36 -7.53 -10.34
N PHE A 203 10.05 -8.11 -11.48
CA PHE A 203 8.76 -7.97 -12.13
C PHE A 203 7.92 -9.22 -11.82
N LEU A 204 6.65 -9.01 -11.49
CA LEU A 204 5.69 -10.08 -11.24
C LEU A 204 4.45 -9.86 -12.10
N VAL A 205 4.08 -10.87 -12.88
CA VAL A 205 2.76 -10.98 -13.51
C VAL A 205 1.88 -11.77 -12.57
N SER A 206 1.13 -11.10 -11.72
CA SER A 206 0.30 -11.73 -10.69
C SER A 206 -1.07 -12.18 -11.21
N GLN A 207 -1.56 -11.59 -12.28
CA GLN A 207 -2.89 -11.90 -12.83
C GLN A 207 -2.79 -12.46 -14.25
N ASN A 208 -3.75 -13.27 -14.63
CA ASN A 208 -3.93 -13.65 -16.03
C ASN A 208 -4.46 -12.45 -16.83
N ALA A 209 -3.93 -12.22 -18.01
CA ALA A 209 -4.43 -11.17 -18.89
C ALA A 209 -5.84 -11.54 -19.36
N GLY A 210 -6.81 -10.68 -19.10
CA GLY A 210 -8.16 -10.87 -19.61
C GLY A 210 -8.26 -10.56 -21.11
N LYS A 211 -7.45 -9.60 -21.59
CA LYS A 211 -7.36 -9.18 -22.99
C LYS A 211 -6.01 -8.50 -23.23
N GLY A 212 -5.39 -8.77 -24.38
CA GLY A 212 -4.10 -8.21 -24.76
C GLY A 212 -2.92 -8.85 -24.05
N THR A 213 -1.81 -8.12 -23.88
CA THR A 213 -0.58 -8.61 -23.28
C THR A 213 -0.58 -8.43 -21.77
N ALA A 214 -0.13 -9.42 -21.03
CA ALA A 214 0.00 -9.35 -19.57
C ALA A 214 0.95 -8.22 -19.14
N CYS A 215 0.47 -7.38 -18.21
CA CYS A 215 1.23 -6.26 -17.67
C CYS A 215 1.80 -6.65 -16.30
N PRO A 216 3.13 -6.70 -16.15
CA PRO A 216 3.75 -6.94 -14.85
C PRO A 216 3.67 -5.70 -13.97
N ALA A 217 3.70 -5.90 -12.65
CA ALA A 217 4.10 -4.86 -11.71
C ALA A 217 5.58 -5.08 -11.32
N ARG A 218 6.33 -4.00 -11.14
CA ARG A 218 7.71 -4.03 -10.65
C ARG A 218 7.73 -3.76 -9.16
N TYR A 219 8.56 -4.49 -8.45
CA TYR A 219 8.74 -4.38 -7.00
C TYR A 219 10.21 -4.13 -6.70
N ARG A 220 10.44 -3.13 -5.85
CA ARG A 220 11.78 -2.76 -5.39
C ARG A 220 11.83 -2.76 -3.87
N LEU A 221 12.72 -3.56 -3.30
CA LEU A 221 12.99 -3.52 -1.87
C LEU A 221 13.89 -2.31 -1.56
N LEU A 222 13.38 -1.35 -0.78
CA LEU A 222 14.15 -0.19 -0.32
C LEU A 222 14.84 -0.43 1.01
N PHE A 223 14.21 -1.22 1.89
CA PHE A 223 14.73 -1.51 3.22
C PHE A 223 14.26 -2.88 3.71
N ASP A 224 15.20 -3.64 4.25
CA ASP A 224 14.94 -4.86 5.04
C ASP A 224 15.51 -4.66 6.45
N GLY A 225 14.62 -4.65 7.43
CA GLY A 225 14.95 -4.47 8.85
C GLY A 225 15.59 -5.70 9.50
N GLY A 226 15.89 -6.75 8.74
CA GLY A 226 16.55 -7.95 9.25
C GLY A 226 15.59 -9.13 9.46
N ILE A 227 14.44 -9.14 8.79
CA ILE A 227 13.56 -10.33 8.77
C ILE A 227 14.30 -11.55 8.21
N LYS A 228 15.43 -11.34 7.51
CA LYS A 228 16.13 -12.37 6.72
C LYS A 228 15.16 -13.15 5.84
N ILE A 229 14.15 -12.44 5.31
CA ILE A 229 13.28 -13.00 4.28
C ILE A 229 14.16 -13.15 3.05
N ASN A 230 14.29 -14.35 2.56
CA ASN A 230 14.97 -14.54 1.31
C ASN A 230 14.13 -13.93 0.17
N GLU A 231 14.79 -13.64 -0.94
CA GLU A 231 14.15 -13.00 -2.08
C GLU A 231 12.92 -13.79 -2.61
N LEU A 232 12.98 -15.12 -2.54
CA LEU A 232 11.89 -16.00 -2.97
C LEU A 232 10.66 -15.84 -2.05
N GLU A 233 10.87 -15.68 -0.74
CA GLU A 233 9.78 -15.47 0.23
C GLU A 233 9.09 -14.12 -0.02
N ILE A 234 9.84 -13.05 -0.30
CA ILE A 234 9.27 -11.74 -0.66
C ILE A 234 8.40 -11.87 -1.92
N LYS A 235 8.88 -12.55 -2.96
CA LYS A 235 8.12 -12.76 -4.20
C LYS A 235 6.85 -13.56 -3.96
N ARG A 236 6.94 -14.63 -3.18
CA ARG A 236 5.79 -15.48 -2.81
C ARG A 236 4.77 -14.71 -1.97
N MET A 237 5.21 -14.00 -0.94
CA MET A 237 4.35 -13.14 -0.12
C MET A 237 3.63 -12.09 -0.98
N THR A 238 4.38 -11.40 -1.85
CA THR A 238 3.81 -10.40 -2.76
C THR A 238 2.76 -11.00 -3.68
N PHE A 239 3.03 -12.17 -4.26
CA PHE A 239 2.09 -12.88 -5.11
C PHE A 239 0.85 -13.34 -4.34
N TYR A 240 1.04 -13.89 -3.14
CA TYR A 240 -0.04 -14.29 -2.24
C TYR A 240 -0.99 -13.13 -1.93
N LEU A 241 -0.46 -11.96 -1.59
CA LEU A 241 -1.26 -10.76 -1.31
C LEU A 241 -2.09 -10.29 -2.51
N CYS A 242 -1.73 -10.65 -3.74
CA CYS A 242 -2.52 -10.33 -4.92
C CYS A 242 -3.82 -11.14 -5.01
N PHE A 243 -3.97 -12.23 -4.26
CA PHE A 243 -5.22 -13.01 -4.19
C PHE A 243 -6.18 -12.53 -3.10
N LEU A 244 -5.74 -11.68 -2.17
CA LEU A 244 -6.54 -11.25 -1.02
C LEU A 244 -7.43 -10.03 -1.30
N TYR A 245 -7.62 -9.65 -2.56
CA TYR A 245 -8.47 -8.53 -2.91
C TYR A 245 -9.96 -8.89 -2.80
N ALA A 246 -10.66 -8.27 -1.84
CA ALA A 246 -12.02 -8.63 -1.42
C ALA A 246 -13.11 -8.59 -2.51
N ARG A 247 -12.88 -7.84 -3.60
CA ARG A 247 -13.87 -7.65 -4.67
C ARG A 247 -13.79 -8.68 -5.79
N CYS A 248 -12.74 -9.50 -5.79
CA CYS A 248 -12.46 -10.44 -6.85
C CYS A 248 -11.95 -11.76 -6.26
N ASN A 249 -12.37 -12.88 -6.83
CA ASN A 249 -11.90 -14.23 -6.46
C ASN A 249 -10.71 -14.71 -7.31
N GLN A 250 -10.11 -13.81 -8.06
CA GLN A 250 -8.90 -14.03 -8.85
C GLN A 250 -7.79 -13.08 -8.39
N SER A 251 -6.55 -13.43 -8.70
CA SER A 251 -5.43 -12.54 -8.44
C SER A 251 -5.55 -11.20 -9.19
N VAL A 252 -5.17 -10.14 -8.51
CA VAL A 252 -5.12 -8.78 -9.09
C VAL A 252 -3.68 -8.40 -9.44
N SER A 253 -3.49 -7.30 -10.17
CA SER A 253 -2.21 -6.90 -10.76
C SER A 253 -1.12 -6.51 -9.77
N TYR A 254 -1.47 -6.20 -8.53
CA TYR A 254 -0.56 -5.82 -7.44
C TYR A 254 -1.22 -6.07 -6.09
N PRO A 255 -0.47 -6.07 -4.96
CA PRO A 255 -0.96 -6.52 -3.66
C PRO A 255 -2.21 -5.78 -3.18
N ALA A 256 -3.12 -6.50 -2.56
CA ALA A 256 -4.39 -5.96 -2.04
C ALA A 256 -4.23 -4.69 -1.18
N PRO A 257 -3.28 -4.58 -0.23
CA PRO A 257 -3.10 -3.37 0.56
C PRO A 257 -2.86 -2.12 -0.28
N THR A 258 -2.04 -2.22 -1.31
CA THR A 258 -1.77 -1.10 -2.23
C THR A 258 -3.02 -0.77 -3.07
N TYR A 259 -3.74 -1.80 -3.49
CA TYR A 259 -5.01 -1.60 -4.21
C TYR A 259 -6.04 -0.90 -3.35
N TYR A 260 -6.11 -1.26 -2.09
CA TYR A 260 -6.98 -0.61 -1.12
C TYR A 260 -6.59 0.84 -0.85
N ALA A 261 -5.30 1.15 -0.74
CA ALA A 261 -4.83 2.53 -0.60
C ALA A 261 -5.27 3.40 -1.80
N HIS A 262 -5.16 2.87 -3.02
CA HIS A 262 -5.66 3.54 -4.21
C HIS A 262 -7.18 3.80 -4.17
N LEU A 263 -7.98 2.81 -3.77
CA LEU A 263 -9.43 2.98 -3.62
C LEU A 263 -9.78 4.00 -2.52
N ALA A 264 -9.04 3.99 -1.42
CA ALA A 264 -9.20 4.92 -0.32
C ALA A 264 -8.91 6.35 -0.77
N ALA A 265 -7.79 6.62 -1.42
CA ALA A 265 -7.43 7.93 -1.95
C ALA A 265 -8.48 8.45 -2.96
N ALA A 266 -8.95 7.59 -3.86
CA ALA A 266 -10.02 7.94 -4.79
C ALA A 266 -11.35 8.27 -4.08
N ARG A 267 -11.66 7.59 -2.99
CA ARG A 267 -12.87 7.86 -2.18
C ARG A 267 -12.77 9.19 -1.46
N VAL A 268 -11.63 9.51 -0.87
CA VAL A 268 -11.37 10.75 -0.14
C VAL A 268 -11.54 11.97 -1.02
N LYS A 269 -11.11 11.90 -2.26
CA LYS A 269 -11.31 12.98 -3.23
C LYS A 269 -12.77 13.45 -3.30
N LEU A 270 -13.74 12.53 -3.13
CA LEU A 270 -15.17 12.87 -3.17
C LEU A 270 -15.62 13.62 -1.90
N TYR A 271 -14.96 13.44 -0.76
CA TYR A 271 -15.32 14.11 0.50
C TYR A 271 -14.74 15.52 0.58
N CYS A 272 -13.69 15.80 -0.16
CA CYS A 272 -12.97 17.06 -0.15
C CYS A 272 -13.31 17.97 -1.34
N ASN A 273 -14.32 17.61 -2.15
CA ASN A 273 -14.76 18.45 -3.27
C ASN A 273 -15.15 19.85 -2.77
N ASN A 274 -14.72 20.89 -3.49
CA ASN A 274 -15.01 22.30 -3.25
C ASN A 274 -14.47 22.87 -1.91
N LYS A 275 -13.59 22.16 -1.20
CA LYS A 275 -12.99 22.70 0.05
C LYS A 275 -11.75 23.57 -0.19
N PHE A 276 -11.30 23.69 -1.43
CA PHE A 276 -10.07 24.36 -1.82
C PHE A 276 -10.26 25.40 -2.92
N ASP A 277 -11.51 25.77 -3.20
CA ASP A 277 -11.84 26.72 -4.26
C ASP A 277 -11.34 28.16 -3.95
N ASP A 278 -11.15 28.48 -2.68
CA ASP A 278 -10.69 29.79 -2.23
C ASP A 278 -9.17 30.01 -2.36
N ILE A 279 -8.40 28.99 -2.75
CA ILE A 279 -6.96 29.11 -2.90
C ILE A 279 -6.62 29.83 -4.20
N ASP A 280 -6.03 31.01 -4.07
CA ASP A 280 -5.58 31.78 -5.23
C ASP A 280 -4.28 31.20 -5.79
N THR A 281 -4.38 30.62 -6.98
CA THR A 281 -3.25 30.06 -7.76
C THR A 281 -2.95 30.90 -9.00
N SER A 282 -3.33 32.20 -9.03
CA SER A 282 -3.17 33.07 -10.17
C SER A 282 -1.72 33.21 -10.62
N ALA A 283 -1.51 33.42 -11.91
CA ALA A 283 -0.19 33.62 -12.50
C ALA A 283 0.44 34.91 -11.94
N GLY A 284 1.65 34.82 -11.43
CA GLY A 284 2.40 35.95 -10.89
C GLY A 284 2.57 35.94 -9.35
N ARG A 285 1.86 35.07 -8.64
CA ARG A 285 2.12 34.87 -7.22
C ARG A 285 3.40 34.07 -6.98
N ASP A 286 4.04 34.35 -5.84
CA ASP A 286 5.21 33.57 -5.41
C ASP A 286 4.84 32.13 -5.09
N LYS A 287 5.67 31.17 -5.55
CA LYS A 287 5.45 29.75 -5.35
C LYS A 287 5.46 29.32 -3.88
N GLU A 288 6.28 29.97 -3.06
CA GLU A 288 6.36 29.70 -1.62
C GLU A 288 5.11 30.20 -0.88
N GLU A 289 4.54 31.34 -1.32
CA GLU A 289 3.27 31.83 -0.78
C GLU A 289 2.11 30.87 -1.13
N ILE A 290 2.02 30.46 -2.40
CA ILE A 290 1.02 29.49 -2.85
C ILE A 290 1.16 28.18 -2.07
N TYR A 291 2.39 27.70 -1.85
CA TYR A 291 2.63 26.48 -1.06
C TYR A 291 2.18 26.64 0.41
N ARG A 292 2.44 27.81 1.03
CA ARG A 292 1.99 28.09 2.41
C ARG A 292 0.46 28.10 2.52
N ASP A 293 -0.22 28.71 1.54
CA ASP A 293 -1.69 28.73 1.50
C ASP A 293 -2.26 27.31 1.35
N TRP A 294 -1.67 26.50 0.46
CA TRP A 294 -2.02 25.09 0.33
C TRP A 294 -1.80 24.32 1.64
N LYS A 295 -0.67 24.52 2.28
CA LYS A 295 -0.35 23.83 3.53
C LYS A 295 -1.37 24.19 4.61
N ALA A 296 -1.67 25.45 4.81
CA ALA A 296 -2.66 25.91 5.78
C ALA A 296 -4.07 25.36 5.50
N ALA A 297 -4.48 25.36 4.24
CA ALA A 297 -5.79 24.82 3.84
C ALA A 297 -5.87 23.32 4.04
N THR A 298 -4.83 22.57 3.69
CA THR A 298 -4.79 21.11 3.88
C THR A 298 -4.75 20.72 5.35
N ASP A 299 -4.01 21.43 6.19
CA ASP A 299 -3.97 21.20 7.64
C ASP A 299 -5.35 21.44 8.26
N ARG A 300 -6.05 22.54 7.89
CA ARG A 300 -7.44 22.81 8.35
C ARG A 300 -8.38 21.68 7.94
N VAL A 301 -8.36 21.24 6.68
CA VAL A 301 -9.24 20.15 6.20
C VAL A 301 -8.92 18.83 6.90
N ASN A 302 -7.65 18.52 7.14
CA ASN A 302 -7.26 17.34 7.90
C ASN A 302 -7.81 17.39 9.33
N ASP A 303 -7.66 18.53 10.01
CA ASP A 303 -8.16 18.71 11.38
C ASP A 303 -9.69 18.54 11.48
N GLU A 304 -10.43 19.12 10.57
CA GLU A 304 -11.90 19.04 10.57
C GLU A 304 -12.39 17.66 10.11
N THR A 305 -11.98 17.25 8.90
CA THR A 305 -12.63 16.12 8.22
C THR A 305 -12.10 14.78 8.74
N VAL A 306 -10.81 14.67 9.03
CA VAL A 306 -10.24 13.42 9.56
C VAL A 306 -10.81 13.13 10.94
N LYS A 307 -10.88 14.13 11.83
CA LYS A 307 -11.45 13.96 13.18
C LYS A 307 -12.93 13.55 13.11
N ASN A 308 -13.71 14.24 12.27
CA ASN A 308 -15.14 13.98 12.14
C ASN A 308 -15.44 12.59 11.56
N MET A 309 -14.58 12.09 10.66
CA MET A 309 -14.75 10.78 10.05
C MET A 309 -14.12 9.63 10.83
N LYS A 310 -13.26 9.91 11.81
CA LYS A 310 -12.50 8.87 12.52
C LYS A 310 -13.40 7.78 13.10
N THR A 311 -14.41 8.13 13.88
CA THR A 311 -15.31 7.15 14.48
C THR A 311 -16.05 6.32 13.42
N PHE A 312 -16.45 6.94 12.31
CA PHE A 312 -17.07 6.20 11.20
C PHE A 312 -16.11 5.21 10.57
N ILE A 313 -14.87 5.62 10.31
CA ILE A 313 -13.82 4.76 9.72
C ILE A 313 -13.47 3.61 10.66
N ASP A 314 -13.29 3.89 11.95
CA ASP A 314 -12.95 2.88 12.95
C ASP A 314 -14.05 1.81 13.08
N ASN A 315 -15.32 2.19 12.94
CA ASN A 315 -16.45 1.26 12.97
C ASN A 315 -16.72 0.56 11.64
N ASN A 316 -16.24 1.11 10.52
CA ASN A 316 -16.45 0.59 9.17
C ASN A 316 -15.15 0.54 8.37
N PRO A 317 -14.15 -0.20 8.81
CA PRO A 317 -12.78 -0.10 8.28
C PRO A 317 -12.65 -0.40 6.79
N MET A 318 -13.56 -1.20 6.23
CA MET A 318 -13.56 -1.60 4.81
C MET A 318 -14.60 -0.85 3.95
N TYR A 319 -15.17 0.27 4.43
CA TYR A 319 -16.27 0.97 3.73
C TYR A 319 -15.88 1.50 2.33
N TYR A 320 -14.63 1.75 2.10
CA TYR A 320 -14.07 2.28 0.85
C TYR A 320 -13.97 1.23 -0.27
N VAL A 321 -14.04 -0.04 0.05
CA VAL A 321 -13.93 -1.19 -0.87
C VAL A 321 -15.07 -1.25 -1.88
#